data_35f7b298627ac8eb509d2e60ccebced1
#
_entry.id   35f7b298627ac8eb509d2e60ccebced1
#
_cell.length_a   1.000
_cell.length_b   1.000
_cell.length_c   1.000
_cell.angle_alpha   90.00
_cell.angle_beta   90.00
_cell.angle_gamma   90.00
#
_symmetry.space_group_name_H-M   'P 1'
#
loop_
_entity.id
_entity.type
_entity.pdbx_description
1 polymer ?
#
loop_
_entity_poly.entity_id
_entity_poly.type
_entity_poly.pdbx_seq_one_letter_code
_entity_poly.pdbx_strand_id
1 'polypeptide(L)'
;MTYDLTNRENARARLIRAAVILALGATVAIAGTYSASAAPTFSCKKTYSKTERTICKNSELGKLDRWMAKEYKFLRRSMNRNDRRSLRNDQRKWLHVRNRCGSRTSCIMDQYYLRISELVEWNMP
;
A
#
# COMPACT_ATOMS: atom_id res chain seq x y z
N MET A 1 39.93 -0.07 -64.29
CA MET A 1 39.65 0.55 -62.94
C MET A 1 38.41 -0.13 -62.39
N THR A 2 38.57 -1.23 -61.76
CA THR A 2 37.50 -1.93 -61.01
C THR A 2 37.63 -1.47 -59.56
N TYR A 3 36.92 -0.41 -59.24
CA TYR A 3 36.86 0.09 -57.87
C TYR A 3 35.96 -0.82 -57.04
N ASP A 4 36.60 -1.36 -56.09
CA ASP A 4 36.20 -2.34 -55.09
C ASP A 4 34.89 -2.01 -54.38
N LEU A 5 33.80 -2.52 -54.89
CA LEU A 5 32.48 -2.46 -54.26
C LEU A 5 32.38 -3.29 -52.98
N THR A 6 33.28 -4.27 -52.83
CA THR A 6 33.33 -5.18 -51.68
C THR A 6 33.76 -4.50 -50.41
N ASN A 7 34.57 -3.45 -50.49
CA ASN A 7 35.08 -2.72 -49.33
C ASN A 7 34.01 -1.80 -48.72
N ARG A 8 33.05 -1.31 -49.52
CA ARG A 8 31.92 -0.48 -49.04
C ARG A 8 30.89 -1.32 -48.29
N GLU A 9 30.61 -2.53 -48.74
CA GLU A 9 29.66 -3.42 -48.06
C GLU A 9 30.22 -3.90 -46.73
N ASN A 10 31.49 -4.21 -46.65
CA ASN A 10 32.13 -4.62 -45.41
C ASN A 10 32.21 -3.48 -44.37
N ALA A 11 32.39 -2.23 -44.81
CA ALA A 11 32.37 -1.07 -43.91
C ALA A 11 30.93 -0.80 -43.37
N ARG A 12 29.90 -0.93 -44.20
CA ARG A 12 28.50 -0.80 -43.79
C ARG A 12 28.07 -1.93 -42.84
N ALA A 13 28.49 -3.17 -43.10
CA ALA A 13 28.20 -4.31 -42.26
C ALA A 13 28.88 -4.19 -40.88
N ARG A 14 30.06 -3.63 -40.80
CA ARG A 14 30.76 -3.35 -39.52
C ARG A 14 30.09 -2.26 -38.72
N LEU A 15 29.61 -1.18 -39.36
CA LEU A 15 28.89 -0.11 -38.71
C LEU A 15 27.54 -0.56 -38.16
N ILE A 16 26.80 -1.40 -38.91
CA ILE A 16 25.52 -1.95 -38.48
C ILE A 16 25.72 -2.90 -37.29
N ARG A 17 26.76 -3.74 -37.31
CA ARG A 17 27.07 -4.63 -36.17
C ARG A 17 27.50 -3.87 -34.91
N ALA A 18 28.22 -2.78 -35.03
CA ALA A 18 28.58 -1.91 -33.91
C ALA A 18 27.35 -1.19 -33.32
N ALA A 19 26.41 -0.74 -34.16
CA ALA A 19 25.20 -0.07 -33.72
C ALA A 19 24.21 -1.03 -33.01
N VAL A 20 24.12 -2.30 -33.45
CA VAL A 20 23.25 -3.32 -32.82
C VAL A 20 23.77 -3.75 -31.44
N ILE A 21 25.09 -3.77 -31.22
CA ILE A 21 25.67 -4.14 -29.92
C ILE A 21 25.46 -3.02 -28.89
N LEU A 22 25.40 -1.75 -29.29
CA LEU A 22 25.10 -0.61 -28.42
C LEU A 22 23.62 -0.48 -28.06
N ALA A 23 22.73 -1.07 -28.84
CA ALA A 23 21.27 -1.01 -28.58
C ALA A 23 20.77 -2.09 -27.60
N LEU A 24 21.54 -3.13 -27.32
CA LEU A 24 21.21 -4.20 -26.38
C LEU A 24 21.71 -3.93 -24.93
N GLY A 25 22.37 -2.80 -24.71
CA GLY A 25 22.73 -2.28 -23.38
C GLY A 25 21.61 -1.47 -22.73
N ALA A 26 20.34 -1.61 -23.17
CA ALA A 26 19.21 -0.99 -22.50
C ALA A 26 18.99 -1.65 -21.15
N THR A 27 19.58 -1.02 -20.16
CA THR A 27 19.21 -0.96 -18.77
C THR A 27 17.87 -1.65 -18.50
N VAL A 28 17.94 -2.80 -17.86
CA VAL A 28 16.85 -3.27 -17.01
C VAL A 28 16.71 -2.20 -15.94
N ALA A 29 15.85 -1.21 -16.19
CA ALA A 29 15.32 -0.37 -15.14
C ALA A 29 14.57 -1.36 -14.22
N ILE A 30 15.22 -1.77 -13.16
CA ILE A 30 14.55 -2.37 -12.03
C ILE A 30 13.60 -1.27 -11.55
N ALA A 31 12.37 -1.29 -12.07
CA ALA A 31 11.28 -0.56 -11.46
C ALA A 31 11.22 -1.11 -10.04
N GLY A 32 11.88 -0.42 -9.12
CA GLY A 32 11.72 -0.67 -7.71
C GLY A 32 10.23 -0.61 -7.47
N THR A 33 9.64 -1.75 -7.17
CA THR A 33 8.26 -1.80 -6.70
C THR A 33 8.26 -0.98 -5.43
N TYR A 34 7.86 0.28 -5.53
CA TYR A 34 7.49 1.07 -4.37
C TYR A 34 6.28 0.36 -3.77
N SER A 35 6.55 -0.60 -2.91
CA SER A 35 5.55 -1.12 -2.01
C SER A 35 5.09 0.07 -1.20
N ALA A 36 3.98 0.68 -1.61
CA ALA A 36 3.32 1.69 -0.80
C ALA A 36 3.22 1.12 0.60
N SER A 37 3.86 1.78 1.55
CA SER A 37 4.00 1.29 2.90
C SER A 37 2.64 0.86 3.43
N ALA A 38 2.47 -0.43 3.64
CA ALA A 38 1.27 -1.02 4.21
C ALA A 38 1.25 -0.87 5.74
N ALA A 39 2.07 0.03 6.28
CA ALA A 39 2.15 0.33 7.70
C ALA A 39 0.80 0.86 8.23
N PRO A 40 0.36 0.46 9.43
CA PRO A 40 -0.82 0.99 10.08
C PRO A 40 -0.65 2.48 10.47
N THR A 41 -1.74 3.11 10.92
CA THR A 41 -1.76 4.53 11.31
C THR A 41 -1.11 4.81 12.66
N PHE A 42 -0.77 3.77 13.41
CA PHE A 42 -0.07 3.86 14.69
C PHE A 42 1.38 3.37 14.60
N SER A 43 2.20 3.73 15.58
CA SER A 43 3.62 3.39 15.60
C SER A 43 3.86 1.91 15.94
N CYS A 44 4.47 1.17 15.04
CA CYS A 44 4.86 -0.22 15.27
C CYS A 44 6.04 -0.39 16.24
N LYS A 45 6.72 0.69 16.59
CA LYS A 45 7.79 0.68 17.61
C LYS A 45 7.24 0.66 19.04
N LYS A 46 5.98 1.09 19.22
CA LYS A 46 5.30 1.21 20.52
C LYS A 46 3.95 0.48 20.46
N THR A 47 3.98 -0.85 20.36
CA THR A 47 2.77 -1.66 20.35
C THR A 47 2.51 -2.25 21.74
N TYR A 48 1.29 -2.06 22.24
CA TYR A 48 0.89 -2.48 23.60
C TYR A 48 0.17 -3.81 23.62
N SER A 49 -0.46 -4.21 22.52
CA SER A 49 -1.25 -5.44 22.45
C SER A 49 -0.67 -6.48 21.46
N LYS A 50 -1.05 -7.74 21.65
CA LYS A 50 -0.76 -8.81 20.66
C LYS A 50 -1.36 -8.46 19.28
N THR A 51 -2.57 -7.90 19.29
CA THR A 51 -3.27 -7.48 18.07
C THR A 51 -2.51 -6.41 17.29
N GLU A 52 -2.01 -5.37 17.97
CA GLU A 52 -1.20 -4.32 17.30
C GLU A 52 0.08 -4.89 16.70
N ARG A 53 0.76 -5.79 17.41
CA ARG A 53 1.93 -6.49 16.86
C ARG A 53 1.60 -7.32 15.63
N THR A 54 0.45 -7.96 15.61
CA THR A 54 -0.02 -8.73 14.44
C THR A 54 -0.35 -7.82 13.27
N ILE A 55 -1.02 -6.69 13.51
CA ILE A 55 -1.31 -5.68 12.47
C ILE A 55 -0.01 -5.15 11.86
N CYS A 56 1.00 -4.87 12.67
CA CYS A 56 2.30 -4.38 12.20
C CYS A 56 3.06 -5.38 11.32
N LYS A 57 2.83 -6.67 11.51
CA LYS A 57 3.50 -7.75 10.74
C LYS A 57 2.71 -8.19 9.51
N ASN A 58 1.51 -7.67 9.31
CA ASN A 58 0.61 -8.09 8.24
C ASN A 58 0.20 -6.87 7.39
N SER A 59 0.62 -6.86 6.13
CA SER A 59 0.38 -5.74 5.21
C SER A 59 -1.11 -5.51 4.94
N GLU A 60 -1.93 -6.56 4.87
CA GLU A 60 -3.37 -6.44 4.64
C GLU A 60 -4.06 -5.80 5.84
N LEU A 61 -3.72 -6.21 7.05
CA LEU A 61 -4.23 -5.57 8.27
C LEU A 61 -3.80 -4.10 8.36
N GLY A 62 -2.58 -3.77 7.93
CA GLY A 62 -2.12 -2.39 7.86
C GLY A 62 -2.91 -1.55 6.85
N LYS A 63 -3.30 -2.12 5.71
CA LYS A 63 -4.19 -1.45 4.73
C LYS A 63 -5.58 -1.20 5.31
N LEU A 64 -6.15 -2.20 5.98
CA LEU A 64 -7.45 -2.09 6.63
C LEU A 64 -7.45 -1.04 7.75
N ASP A 65 -6.39 -0.98 8.55
CA ASP A 65 -6.22 0.06 9.57
C ASP A 65 -6.25 1.46 8.96
N ARG A 66 -5.52 1.68 7.87
CA ARG A 66 -5.54 2.98 7.17
C ARG A 66 -6.89 3.32 6.58
N TRP A 67 -7.58 2.34 5.98
CA TRP A 67 -8.92 2.56 5.44
C TRP A 67 -9.89 2.95 6.55
N MET A 68 -9.98 2.16 7.61
CA MET A 68 -10.81 2.47 8.79
C MET A 68 -10.50 3.87 9.34
N ALA A 69 -9.22 4.22 9.49
CA ALA A 69 -8.81 5.53 10.01
C ALA A 69 -9.20 6.68 9.07
N LYS A 70 -9.19 6.48 7.76
CA LYS A 70 -9.65 7.45 6.76
C LYS A 70 -11.14 7.71 6.92
N GLU A 71 -11.98 6.67 6.97
CA GLU A 71 -13.42 6.79 7.13
C GLU A 71 -13.78 7.44 8.48
N TYR A 72 -13.16 7.00 9.57
CA TYR A 72 -13.31 7.62 10.89
C TYR A 72 -12.98 9.12 10.88
N LYS A 73 -11.87 9.50 10.26
CA LYS A 73 -11.43 10.91 10.18
C LYS A 73 -12.39 11.75 9.35
N PHE A 74 -12.89 11.21 8.24
CA PHE A 74 -13.85 11.86 7.37
C PHE A 74 -15.15 12.12 8.12
N LEU A 75 -15.76 11.09 8.70
CA LEU A 75 -16.99 11.16 9.46
C LEU A 75 -16.85 12.17 10.63
N ARG A 76 -15.76 12.11 11.36
CA ARG A 76 -15.50 13.02 12.48
C ARG A 76 -15.46 14.50 12.07
N ARG A 77 -15.09 14.81 10.82
CA ARG A 77 -15.04 16.20 10.33
C ARG A 77 -16.43 16.75 10.00
N SER A 78 -17.34 15.92 9.52
CA SER A 78 -18.70 16.31 9.15
C SER A 78 -19.64 16.45 10.36
N MET A 79 -19.30 15.86 11.50
CA MET A 79 -20.14 15.80 12.69
C MET A 79 -20.07 17.05 13.58
N ASN A 80 -21.16 17.33 14.28
CA ASN A 80 -21.21 18.30 15.38
C ASN A 80 -20.41 17.82 16.62
N ARG A 81 -20.32 18.64 17.66
CA ARG A 81 -19.52 18.36 18.85
C ARG A 81 -19.97 17.12 19.63
N ASN A 82 -21.28 16.94 19.78
CA ASN A 82 -21.85 15.83 20.56
C ASN A 82 -21.63 14.50 19.84
N ASP A 83 -21.91 14.46 18.54
CA ASP A 83 -21.74 13.26 17.73
C ASP A 83 -20.26 12.85 17.63
N ARG A 84 -19.34 13.83 17.54
CA ARG A 84 -17.88 13.53 17.64
C ARG A 84 -17.49 12.87 18.96
N ARG A 85 -18.18 13.22 20.07
CA ARG A 85 -17.94 12.60 21.38
C ARG A 85 -18.42 11.15 21.37
N SER A 86 -19.62 10.90 20.86
CA SER A 86 -20.17 9.56 20.68
C SER A 86 -19.27 8.71 19.80
N LEU A 87 -18.93 9.19 18.61
CA LEU A 87 -18.06 8.49 17.67
C LEU A 87 -16.70 8.09 18.31
N ARG A 88 -16.10 8.98 19.11
CA ARG A 88 -14.85 8.65 19.82
C ARG A 88 -15.05 7.57 20.88
N ASN A 89 -16.17 7.57 21.58
CA ASN A 89 -16.49 6.56 22.57
C ASN A 89 -16.66 5.20 21.92
N ASP A 90 -17.39 5.16 20.81
CA ASP A 90 -17.63 3.93 20.05
C ASP A 90 -16.33 3.41 19.44
N GLN A 91 -15.46 4.29 18.92
CA GLN A 91 -14.16 3.90 18.44
C GLN A 91 -13.29 3.24 19.54
N ARG A 92 -13.33 3.77 20.77
CA ARG A 92 -12.62 3.16 21.89
C ARG A 92 -13.16 1.79 22.25
N LYS A 93 -14.50 1.63 22.31
CA LYS A 93 -15.14 0.33 22.54
C LYS A 93 -14.74 -0.67 21.46
N TRP A 94 -14.80 -0.26 20.19
CA TRP A 94 -14.38 -1.11 19.08
C TRP A 94 -12.90 -1.54 19.20
N LEU A 95 -11.99 -0.64 19.55
CA LEU A 95 -10.58 -0.99 19.77
C LEU A 95 -10.42 -2.10 20.83
N HIS A 96 -11.19 -2.05 21.91
CA HIS A 96 -11.19 -3.11 22.92
C HIS A 96 -11.67 -4.45 22.35
N VAL A 97 -12.75 -4.42 21.53
CA VAL A 97 -13.26 -5.64 20.87
C VAL A 97 -12.24 -6.21 19.91
N ARG A 98 -11.68 -5.39 19.02
CA ARG A 98 -10.60 -5.79 18.09
C ARG A 98 -9.42 -6.42 18.84
N ASN A 99 -8.99 -5.82 19.94
CA ASN A 99 -7.82 -6.28 20.68
C ASN A 99 -8.03 -7.64 21.38
N ARG A 100 -9.29 -8.07 21.59
CA ARG A 100 -9.59 -9.44 22.05
C ARG A 100 -9.29 -10.52 21.02
N CYS A 101 -9.13 -10.16 19.74
CA CYS A 101 -8.68 -11.09 18.71
C CYS A 101 -7.27 -11.64 18.98
N GLY A 102 -6.42 -10.93 19.73
CA GLY A 102 -5.04 -11.33 20.00
C GLY A 102 -4.22 -11.39 18.72
N SER A 103 -3.70 -12.57 18.37
CA SER A 103 -2.91 -12.79 17.15
C SER A 103 -3.70 -13.43 16.00
N ARG A 104 -5.01 -13.61 16.13
CA ARG A 104 -5.84 -14.25 15.10
C ARG A 104 -6.14 -13.28 13.97
N THR A 105 -5.44 -13.43 12.86
CA THR A 105 -5.52 -12.53 11.70
C THR A 105 -6.93 -12.42 11.13
N SER A 106 -7.65 -13.53 10.93
CA SER A 106 -9.02 -13.54 10.41
C SER A 106 -9.96 -12.73 11.31
N CYS A 107 -9.92 -12.97 12.62
CA CYS A 107 -10.72 -12.23 13.59
C CYS A 107 -10.43 -10.71 13.52
N ILE A 108 -9.17 -10.32 13.38
CA ILE A 108 -8.79 -8.90 13.26
C ILE A 108 -9.34 -8.32 11.96
N MET A 109 -9.24 -9.06 10.83
CA MET A 109 -9.80 -8.64 9.53
C MET A 109 -11.30 -8.41 9.62
N ASP A 110 -12.05 -9.36 10.19
CA ASP A 110 -13.49 -9.28 10.36
C ASP A 110 -13.88 -8.03 11.17
N GLN A 111 -13.15 -7.73 12.25
CA GLN A 111 -13.38 -6.53 13.05
C GLN A 111 -13.16 -5.23 12.24
N TYR A 112 -12.16 -5.19 11.36
CA TYR A 112 -11.95 -4.04 10.49
C TYR A 112 -13.06 -3.88 9.46
N TYR A 113 -13.47 -4.96 8.78
CA TYR A 113 -14.54 -4.89 7.78
C TYR A 113 -15.86 -4.43 8.40
N LEU A 114 -16.24 -5.00 9.55
CA LEU A 114 -17.43 -4.56 10.28
C LEU A 114 -17.35 -3.08 10.64
N ARG A 115 -16.21 -2.63 11.16
CA ARG A 115 -16.06 -1.22 11.56
C ARG A 115 -16.08 -0.27 10.36
N ILE A 116 -15.47 -0.63 9.26
CA ILE A 116 -15.47 0.18 8.04
C ILE A 116 -16.91 0.30 7.51
N SER A 117 -17.67 -0.80 7.46
CA SER A 117 -19.09 -0.77 7.06
C SER A 117 -19.91 0.18 7.93
N GLU A 118 -19.80 0.08 9.25
CA GLU A 118 -20.48 0.98 10.18
C GLU A 118 -20.16 2.47 9.90
N LEU A 119 -18.87 2.80 9.72
CA LEU A 119 -18.42 4.17 9.49
C LEU A 119 -18.92 4.71 8.14
N VAL A 120 -18.99 3.85 7.11
CA VAL A 120 -19.48 4.22 5.79
C VAL A 120 -21.00 4.43 5.82
N GLU A 121 -21.77 3.56 6.49
CA GLU A 121 -23.22 3.70 6.65
C GLU A 121 -23.61 5.00 7.35
N TRP A 122 -22.89 5.42 8.38
CA TRP A 122 -23.11 6.69 9.06
C TRP A 122 -22.86 7.91 8.17
N ASN A 123 -22.20 7.73 7.05
CA ASN A 123 -21.86 8.78 6.10
C ASN A 123 -22.79 8.82 4.88
N MET A 124 -23.70 7.87 4.76
CA MET A 124 -24.73 7.90 3.71
C MET A 124 -25.85 8.87 4.12
N PRO A 125 -26.29 9.75 3.18
CA PRO A 125 -27.37 10.68 3.40
C PRO A 125 -28.71 9.99 3.62
#